data_57baa336e21887fd38beb594cc249b5e
#
_entry.id   57baa336e21887fd38beb594cc249b5e
#
_cell.length_a   1.000
_cell.length_b   1.000
_cell.length_c   1.000
_cell.angle_alpha   90.00
_cell.angle_beta   90.00
_cell.angle_gamma   90.00
#
_symmetry.space_group_name_H-M   'P 1'
#
loop_
_entity.id
_entity.type
_entity.pdbx_description
1 polymer ?
#
loop_
_entity_poly.entity_id
_entity_poly.type
_entity_poly.pdbx_seq_one_letter_code
_entity_poly.pdbx_strand_id
1 'polypeptide(L)'
;MAGSLPLYIYVDGSCEENRDVTAATPAGWGFCVISGDNGIGRGGGEVVFERSGVVVTDEDTESYLGAEVGSNNTAELSAVAQAMRGLLAEGGSQAVVIRGDSQYALNIASAVWRAKANRGLALSAQALWSEVASLRSLTPEHVRAHRGHRWNERADHLAFRAMQGKDALPLQFWKPGRR
;
A
#
# COMPACT_ATOMS: atom_id res chain seq x y z
N MET A 1 16.84 22.80 -13.11
CA MET A 1 16.35 21.66 -13.90
C MET A 1 14.85 21.54 -13.73
N ALA A 2 14.15 21.43 -14.83
CA ALA A 2 12.75 21.08 -14.76
C ALA A 2 12.67 19.78 -13.96
N GLY A 3 11.89 19.77 -12.87
CA GLY A 3 11.75 18.62 -12.03
C GLY A 3 11.23 17.43 -12.83
N SER A 4 11.80 16.25 -12.60
CA SER A 4 11.19 15.01 -13.06
C SER A 4 9.81 14.87 -12.41
N LEU A 5 8.88 14.20 -13.10
CA LEU A 5 7.60 13.85 -12.50
C LEU A 5 7.87 13.04 -11.22
N PRO A 6 7.03 13.19 -10.18
CA PRO A 6 7.16 12.35 -9.00
C PRO A 6 6.86 10.89 -9.35
N LEU A 7 7.37 9.97 -8.54
CA LEU A 7 6.88 8.61 -8.54
C LEU A 7 5.49 8.58 -7.91
N TYR A 8 4.60 7.81 -8.48
CA TYR A 8 3.28 7.55 -7.89
C TYR A 8 3.26 6.14 -7.32
N ILE A 9 2.80 6.01 -6.09
CA ILE A 9 2.59 4.71 -5.47
C ILE A 9 1.11 4.52 -5.23
N TYR A 10 0.59 3.39 -5.67
CA TYR A 10 -0.79 3.01 -5.43
C TYR A 10 -0.81 1.86 -4.45
N VAL A 11 -1.59 1.99 -3.39
CA VAL A 11 -1.66 1.00 -2.29
C VAL A 11 -3.09 0.53 -2.12
N ASP A 12 -3.27 -0.72 -1.73
CA ASP A 12 -4.58 -1.27 -1.39
C ASP A 12 -4.42 -2.43 -0.42
N GLY A 13 -5.51 -2.74 0.28
CA GLY A 13 -5.62 -3.88 1.16
C GLY A 13 -6.88 -4.67 0.86
N SER A 14 -6.86 -5.95 1.18
CA SER A 14 -8.00 -6.84 0.97
C SER A 14 -8.11 -7.79 2.16
N CYS A 15 -9.32 -8.05 2.63
CA CYS A 15 -9.56 -9.07 3.62
C CYS A 15 -10.74 -9.95 3.19
N GLU A 16 -10.70 -11.22 3.62
CA GLU A 16 -11.73 -12.20 3.28
C GLU A 16 -13.04 -11.90 4.01
N GLU A 17 -12.93 -11.58 5.28
CA GLU A 17 -14.06 -11.33 6.17
C GLU A 17 -13.70 -10.17 7.11
N ASN A 18 -14.60 -9.20 7.24
CA ASN A 18 -14.36 -8.05 8.11
C ASN A 18 -15.25 -8.04 9.36
N ARG A 19 -15.79 -9.20 9.73
CA ARG A 19 -16.55 -9.42 10.97
C ARG A 19 -15.83 -10.45 11.82
N ASP A 20 -15.81 -10.21 13.13
CA ASP A 20 -15.21 -11.16 14.09
C ASP A 20 -13.79 -11.58 13.67
N VAL A 21 -13.01 -10.61 13.22
CA VAL A 21 -11.66 -10.84 12.72
C VAL A 21 -10.72 -11.32 13.82
N THR A 22 -9.80 -12.20 13.45
CA THR A 22 -8.79 -12.76 14.36
C THR A 22 -7.42 -12.69 13.67
N ALA A 23 -6.39 -13.15 14.39
CA ALA A 23 -5.06 -13.31 13.81
C ALA A 23 -5.03 -14.27 12.61
N ALA A 24 -6.00 -15.19 12.51
CA ALA A 24 -6.09 -16.16 11.43
C ALA A 24 -6.93 -15.68 10.23
N THR A 25 -7.59 -14.53 10.33
CA THR A 25 -8.41 -14.02 9.23
C THR A 25 -7.52 -13.64 8.04
N PRO A 26 -7.73 -14.21 6.85
CA PRO A 26 -6.92 -13.88 5.68
C PRO A 26 -7.07 -12.41 5.29
N ALA A 27 -5.95 -11.74 5.15
CA ALA A 27 -5.87 -10.36 4.68
C ALA A 27 -4.57 -10.19 3.90
N GLY A 28 -4.61 -9.36 2.86
CA GLY A 28 -3.47 -9.11 1.99
C GLY A 28 -3.27 -7.64 1.73
N TRP A 29 -2.06 -7.28 1.39
CA TRP A 29 -1.66 -5.92 1.02
C TRP A 29 -0.97 -5.95 -0.33
N GLY A 30 -1.06 -4.83 -1.04
CA GLY A 30 -0.38 -4.67 -2.31
C GLY A 30 -0.06 -3.23 -2.60
N PHE A 31 1.03 -3.01 -3.31
CA PHE A 31 1.36 -1.69 -3.85
C PHE A 31 2.13 -1.81 -5.16
N CYS A 32 1.98 -0.79 -6.00
CA CYS A 32 2.80 -0.64 -7.20
C CYS A 32 3.35 0.78 -7.29
N VAL A 33 4.60 0.87 -7.73
CA VAL A 33 5.32 2.14 -7.89
C VAL A 33 5.42 2.43 -9.38
N ILE A 34 4.98 3.62 -9.78
CA ILE A 34 4.80 3.99 -11.18
C ILE A 34 5.67 5.18 -11.52
N SER A 35 6.41 5.07 -12.62
CA SER A 35 7.16 6.16 -13.24
C SER A 35 6.41 6.67 -14.47
N GLY A 36 6.37 7.99 -14.64
CA GLY A 36 5.73 8.58 -15.82
C GLY A 36 4.22 8.78 -15.69
N ASP A 37 3.64 8.54 -14.52
CA ASP A 37 2.25 8.90 -14.22
C ASP A 37 2.21 10.36 -13.76
N ASN A 38 1.13 11.05 -14.08
CA ASN A 38 0.89 12.44 -13.63
C ASN A 38 -0.30 12.58 -12.71
N GLY A 39 -0.90 11.46 -12.28
CA GLY A 39 -2.06 11.44 -11.40
C GLY A 39 -3.38 11.84 -12.06
N ILE A 40 -3.39 12.07 -13.37
CA ILE A 40 -4.56 12.51 -14.14
C ILE A 40 -5.03 11.36 -15.05
N GLY A 41 -6.33 11.25 -15.23
CA GLY A 41 -6.90 10.25 -16.12
C GLY A 41 -6.90 8.85 -15.52
N ARG A 42 -6.77 7.84 -16.37
CA ARG A 42 -6.92 6.44 -15.99
C ARG A 42 -5.61 5.75 -15.57
N GLY A 43 -4.52 6.49 -15.54
CA GLY A 43 -3.21 5.98 -15.16
C GLY A 43 -2.29 5.76 -16.36
N GLY A 44 -1.21 6.54 -16.40
CA GLY A 44 -0.14 6.43 -17.37
C GLY A 44 1.11 5.82 -16.76
N GLY A 45 2.18 5.83 -17.53
CA GLY A 45 3.48 5.39 -17.05
C GLY A 45 3.66 3.88 -17.00
N GLU A 46 4.69 3.48 -16.28
CA GLU A 46 5.12 2.09 -16.19
C GLU A 46 5.44 1.71 -14.75
N VAL A 47 5.23 0.44 -14.42
CA VAL A 47 5.59 -0.11 -13.13
C VAL A 47 7.11 -0.17 -13.00
N VAL A 48 7.64 0.51 -11.98
CA VAL A 48 9.05 0.44 -11.60
C VAL A 48 9.29 -0.82 -10.78
N PHE A 49 8.47 -1.01 -9.77
CA PHE A 49 8.40 -2.24 -8.99
C PHE A 49 7.05 -2.32 -8.28
N GLU A 50 6.70 -3.52 -7.87
CA GLU A 50 5.48 -3.80 -7.12
C GLU A 50 5.71 -4.93 -6.14
N ARG A 51 4.96 -4.95 -5.05
CA ARG A 51 5.04 -6.02 -4.05
C ARG A 51 3.66 -6.27 -3.45
N SER A 52 3.49 -7.47 -2.96
CA SER A 52 2.29 -7.87 -2.26
C SER A 52 2.62 -8.97 -1.24
N GLY A 53 1.74 -9.18 -0.31
CA GLY A 53 1.91 -10.21 0.70
C GLY A 53 0.71 -10.31 1.61
N VAL A 54 0.74 -11.29 2.50
CA VAL A 54 -0.27 -11.45 3.54
C VAL A 54 0.04 -10.51 4.70
N VAL A 55 -1.01 -10.07 5.39
CA VAL A 55 -0.85 -9.36 6.65
C VAL A 55 -0.27 -10.33 7.67
N VAL A 56 0.89 -9.97 8.24
CA VAL A 56 1.60 -10.80 9.21
C VAL A 56 1.08 -10.45 10.60
N THR A 57 0.54 -11.45 11.30
CA THR A 57 0.01 -11.31 12.66
C THR A 57 0.81 -12.06 13.72
N ASP A 58 1.80 -12.84 13.29
CA ASP A 58 2.70 -13.59 14.17
C ASP A 58 3.91 -12.72 14.52
N GLU A 59 4.01 -12.34 15.78
CA GLU A 59 5.09 -11.48 16.30
C GLU A 59 6.48 -12.12 16.16
N ASP A 60 6.56 -13.44 16.04
CA ASP A 60 7.82 -14.16 15.85
C ASP A 60 8.32 -14.15 14.41
N THR A 61 7.52 -13.63 13.47
CA THR A 61 7.88 -13.51 12.07
C THR A 61 8.73 -12.26 11.85
N GLU A 62 9.82 -12.39 11.09
CA GLU A 62 10.73 -11.28 10.81
C GLU A 62 10.04 -10.06 10.18
N SER A 63 9.05 -10.29 9.32
CA SER A 63 8.32 -9.24 8.64
C SER A 63 7.15 -8.66 9.45
N TYR A 64 7.00 -9.06 10.72
CA TYR A 64 5.94 -8.57 11.60
C TYR A 64 6.07 -7.06 11.83
N LEU A 65 4.98 -6.34 11.61
CA LEU A 65 4.92 -4.88 11.80
C LEU A 65 3.97 -4.45 12.92
N GLY A 66 3.34 -5.39 13.60
CA GLY A 66 2.49 -5.09 14.74
C GLY A 66 1.00 -5.37 14.56
N ALA A 67 0.59 -5.95 13.42
CA ALA A 67 -0.81 -6.32 13.22
C ALA A 67 -1.19 -7.49 14.14
N GLU A 68 -2.29 -7.35 14.86
CA GLU A 68 -2.79 -8.41 15.75
C GLU A 68 -3.86 -9.27 15.08
N VAL A 69 -4.53 -8.73 14.08
CA VAL A 69 -5.60 -9.40 13.33
C VAL A 69 -5.46 -9.13 11.84
N GLY A 70 -6.03 -10.00 11.02
CA GLY A 70 -6.28 -9.73 9.61
C GLY A 70 -7.62 -9.03 9.46
N SER A 71 -7.61 -7.80 8.98
CA SER A 71 -8.81 -6.99 8.78
C SER A 71 -8.61 -6.05 7.60
N ASN A 72 -9.67 -5.38 7.17
CA ASN A 72 -9.57 -4.37 6.14
C ASN A 72 -8.57 -3.27 6.54
N ASN A 73 -8.69 -2.76 7.76
CA ASN A 73 -7.81 -1.68 8.24
C ASN A 73 -6.36 -2.12 8.39
N THR A 74 -6.09 -3.33 8.89
CA THR A 74 -4.70 -3.82 8.99
C THR A 74 -4.10 -4.09 7.61
N ALA A 75 -4.90 -4.55 6.64
CA ALA A 75 -4.47 -4.74 5.27
C ALA A 75 -4.09 -3.41 4.61
N GLU A 76 -4.95 -2.41 4.72
CA GLU A 76 -4.70 -1.07 4.16
C GLU A 76 -3.48 -0.40 4.79
N LEU A 77 -3.37 -0.47 6.10
CA LEU A 77 -2.24 0.14 6.81
C LEU A 77 -0.93 -0.62 6.53
N SER A 78 -0.99 -1.94 6.42
CA SER A 78 0.16 -2.76 6.02
C SER A 78 0.64 -2.40 4.62
N ALA A 79 -0.29 -2.13 3.69
CA ALA A 79 0.08 -1.72 2.32
C ALA A 79 0.90 -0.44 2.33
N VAL A 80 0.49 0.57 3.12
CA VAL A 80 1.25 1.82 3.26
C VAL A 80 2.62 1.56 3.89
N ALA A 81 2.67 0.82 4.99
CA ALA A 81 3.93 0.49 5.68
C ALA A 81 4.90 -0.26 4.76
N GLN A 82 4.41 -1.24 4.03
CA GLN A 82 5.22 -2.03 3.10
C GLN A 82 5.68 -1.20 1.90
N ALA A 83 4.87 -0.26 1.42
CA ALA A 83 5.29 0.68 0.38
C ALA A 83 6.47 1.54 0.85
N MET A 84 6.43 2.02 2.09
CA MET A 84 7.54 2.78 2.67
C MET A 84 8.81 1.91 2.80
N ARG A 85 8.67 0.67 3.26
CA ARG A 85 9.81 -0.28 3.30
C ARG A 85 10.40 -0.51 1.92
N GLY A 86 9.54 -0.65 0.91
CA GLY A 86 9.97 -0.82 -0.48
C GLY A 86 10.79 0.37 -0.96
N LEU A 87 10.34 1.59 -0.69
CA LEU A 87 11.09 2.81 -1.05
C LEU A 87 12.44 2.87 -0.35
N LEU A 88 12.50 2.53 0.92
CA LEU A 88 13.77 2.50 1.66
C LEU A 88 14.74 1.47 1.10
N ALA A 89 14.25 0.30 0.73
CA ALA A 89 15.07 -0.77 0.15
C ALA A 89 15.60 -0.40 -1.24
N GLU A 90 14.76 0.20 -2.09
CA GLU A 90 15.15 0.59 -3.45
C GLU A 90 15.97 1.88 -3.48
N GLY A 91 15.80 2.74 -2.50
CA GLY A 91 16.49 4.03 -2.42
C GLY A 91 15.94 5.07 -3.39
N GLY A 92 16.70 6.14 -3.60
CA GLY A 92 16.32 7.24 -4.46
C GLY A 92 15.84 8.46 -3.68
N SER A 93 15.81 9.61 -4.38
CA SER A 93 15.44 10.91 -3.79
C SER A 93 14.30 11.60 -4.53
N GLN A 94 13.79 10.99 -5.59
CA GLN A 94 12.67 11.53 -6.36
C GLN A 94 11.45 11.71 -5.45
N ALA A 95 10.70 12.80 -5.65
CA ALA A 95 9.46 13.03 -4.92
C ALA A 95 8.47 11.88 -5.16
N VAL A 96 7.69 11.56 -4.14
CA VAL A 96 6.71 10.46 -4.18
C VAL A 96 5.34 10.99 -3.79
N VAL A 97 4.35 10.60 -4.57
CA VAL A 97 2.93 10.76 -4.22
C VAL A 97 2.36 9.37 -3.96
N ILE A 98 1.88 9.14 -2.75
CA ILE A 98 1.24 7.86 -2.40
C ILE A 98 -0.27 8.02 -2.45
N ARG A 99 -0.94 7.15 -3.19
CA ARG A 99 -2.38 7.19 -3.44
C ARG A 99 -3.04 5.90 -2.97
N GLY A 100 -4.16 6.05 -2.27
CA GLY A 100 -4.95 4.92 -1.79
C GLY A 100 -6.38 5.35 -1.52
N ASP A 101 -7.28 4.37 -1.43
CA ASP A 101 -8.70 4.62 -1.16
C ASP A 101 -9.02 4.64 0.33
N SER A 102 -8.08 4.28 1.19
CA SER A 102 -8.25 4.31 2.64
C SER A 102 -7.71 5.61 3.24
N GLN A 103 -8.61 6.54 3.56
CA GLN A 103 -8.23 7.74 4.32
C GLN A 103 -7.65 7.37 5.68
N TYR A 104 -8.18 6.32 6.30
CA TYR A 104 -7.67 5.81 7.56
C TYR A 104 -6.17 5.48 7.47
N ALA A 105 -5.79 4.64 6.50
CA ALA A 105 -4.41 4.21 6.37
C ALA A 105 -3.45 5.37 6.10
N LEU A 106 -3.82 6.27 5.18
CA LEU A 106 -2.99 7.41 4.83
C LEU A 106 -2.85 8.39 6.00
N ASN A 107 -3.94 8.69 6.70
CA ASN A 107 -3.93 9.65 7.80
C ASN A 107 -3.29 9.09 9.07
N ILE A 108 -3.40 7.80 9.34
CA ILE A 108 -2.70 7.15 10.45
C ILE A 108 -1.21 7.10 10.16
N ALA A 109 -0.79 6.62 9.00
CA ALA A 109 0.63 6.48 8.66
C ALA A 109 1.35 7.84 8.63
N SER A 110 0.70 8.87 8.11
CA SER A 110 1.26 10.24 8.09
C SER A 110 1.15 10.97 9.42
N ALA A 111 0.55 10.35 10.44
CA ALA A 111 0.33 10.90 11.79
C ALA A 111 -0.61 12.11 11.83
N VAL A 112 -1.43 12.32 10.79
CA VAL A 112 -2.49 13.35 10.79
C VAL A 112 -3.60 12.95 11.75
N TRP A 113 -3.93 11.64 11.80
CA TRP A 113 -4.88 11.08 12.75
C TRP A 113 -4.14 10.28 13.83
N ARG A 114 -4.70 10.31 15.04
CA ARG A 114 -4.21 9.52 16.16
C ARG A 114 -4.79 8.11 16.09
N ALA A 115 -3.94 7.10 16.22
CA ALA A 115 -4.38 5.71 16.24
C ALA A 115 -5.10 5.39 17.56
N LYS A 116 -6.32 4.89 17.47
CA LYS A 116 -7.11 4.40 18.61
C LYS A 116 -7.07 2.87 18.69
N ALA A 117 -6.87 2.22 17.57
CA ALA A 117 -6.73 0.77 17.43
C ALA A 117 -5.54 0.47 16.53
N ASN A 118 -5.14 -0.80 16.47
CA ASN A 118 -4.00 -1.23 15.64
C ASN A 118 -2.73 -0.43 15.96
N ARG A 119 -2.51 -0.13 17.22
CA ARG A 119 -1.45 0.80 17.67
C ARG A 119 -0.05 0.34 17.30
N GLY A 120 0.24 -0.94 17.43
CA GLY A 120 1.56 -1.49 17.06
C GLY A 120 1.86 -1.30 15.59
N LEU A 121 0.91 -1.67 14.74
CA LEU A 121 1.04 -1.49 13.29
C LEU A 121 1.10 0.01 12.92
N ALA A 122 0.29 0.83 13.58
CA ALA A 122 0.29 2.28 13.37
C ALA A 122 1.66 2.90 13.70
N LEU A 123 2.28 2.52 14.80
CA LEU A 123 3.60 2.99 15.18
C LEU A 123 4.66 2.59 14.14
N SER A 124 4.62 1.35 13.67
CA SER A 124 5.53 0.89 12.62
C SER A 124 5.34 1.68 11.32
N ALA A 125 4.10 1.88 10.90
CA ALA A 125 3.79 2.65 9.69
C ALA A 125 4.25 4.11 9.81
N GLN A 126 4.01 4.74 10.96
CA GLN A 126 4.44 6.11 11.23
C GLN A 126 5.96 6.25 11.24
N ALA A 127 6.67 5.29 11.83
CA ALA A 127 8.14 5.30 11.83
C ALA A 127 8.70 5.19 10.42
N LEU A 128 8.17 4.27 9.63
CA LEU A 128 8.57 4.08 8.22
C LEU A 128 8.24 5.31 7.36
N TRP A 129 7.06 5.87 7.54
CA TRP A 129 6.65 7.10 6.83
C TRP A 129 7.59 8.25 7.15
N SER A 130 7.89 8.47 8.43
CA SER A 130 8.79 9.53 8.89
C SER A 130 10.19 9.36 8.31
N GLU A 131 10.69 8.12 8.27
CA GLU A 131 12.00 7.82 7.70
C GLU A 131 12.07 8.17 6.21
N VAL A 132 11.06 7.75 5.43
CA VAL A 132 10.96 8.10 4.00
C VAL A 132 10.87 9.62 3.83
N ALA A 133 10.00 10.27 4.59
CA ALA A 133 9.78 11.71 4.50
C ALA A 133 11.03 12.53 4.86
N SER A 134 11.95 11.97 5.64
CA SER A 134 13.23 12.62 5.94
C SER A 134 14.21 12.56 4.77
N LEU A 135 14.02 11.65 3.84
CA LEU A 135 14.93 11.40 2.70
C LEU A 135 14.41 11.97 1.39
N ARG A 136 13.10 12.17 1.25
CA ARG A 136 12.47 12.60 0.01
C ARG A 136 11.10 13.21 0.28
N SER A 137 10.61 14.01 -0.66
CA SER A 137 9.25 14.54 -0.58
C SER A 137 8.24 13.41 -0.67
N LEU A 138 7.30 13.36 0.25
CA LEU A 138 6.27 12.32 0.34
C LEU A 138 4.92 12.98 0.59
N THR A 139 3.99 12.84 -0.37
CA THR A 139 2.68 13.47 -0.31
C THR A 139 1.59 12.40 -0.41
N PRO A 140 0.67 12.32 0.57
CA PRO A 140 -0.47 11.42 0.47
C PRO A 140 -1.60 12.04 -0.34
N GLU A 141 -2.27 11.22 -1.14
CA GLU A 141 -3.49 11.61 -1.86
C GLU A 141 -4.54 10.51 -1.72
N HIS A 142 -5.70 10.88 -1.19
CA HIS A 142 -6.84 9.97 -1.17
C HIS A 142 -7.48 9.89 -2.55
N VAL A 143 -7.76 8.66 -3.01
CA VAL A 143 -8.46 8.40 -4.27
C VAL A 143 -9.70 7.56 -3.99
N ARG A 144 -10.70 7.64 -4.87
CA ARG A 144 -11.90 6.81 -4.74
C ARG A 144 -11.65 5.43 -5.32
N ALA A 145 -12.07 4.39 -4.59
CA ALA A 145 -12.00 3.03 -5.05
C ALA A 145 -12.86 2.80 -6.30
N HIS A 146 -12.43 1.85 -7.13
CA HIS A 146 -13.19 1.34 -8.29
C HIS A 146 -13.67 2.42 -9.26
N ARG A 147 -12.80 3.40 -9.55
CA ARG A 147 -13.06 4.46 -10.53
C ARG A 147 -12.35 4.21 -11.87
N GLY A 148 -11.89 2.98 -12.10
CA GLY A 148 -11.26 2.59 -13.35
C GLY A 148 -9.82 3.09 -13.52
N HIS A 149 -9.18 3.54 -12.44
CA HIS A 149 -7.78 3.91 -12.50
C HIS A 149 -6.91 2.66 -12.55
N ARG A 150 -6.10 2.56 -13.58
CA ARG A 150 -5.29 1.36 -13.89
C ARG A 150 -4.45 0.89 -12.71
N TRP A 151 -3.71 1.79 -12.07
CA TRP A 151 -2.78 1.40 -11.03
C TRP A 151 -3.44 1.19 -9.67
N ASN A 152 -4.54 1.89 -9.41
CA ASN A 152 -5.37 1.60 -8.25
C ASN A 152 -5.95 0.18 -8.36
N GLU A 153 -6.42 -0.20 -9.54
CA GLU A 153 -6.90 -1.56 -9.82
C GLU A 153 -5.77 -2.59 -9.72
N ARG A 154 -4.54 -2.22 -10.12
CA ARG A 154 -3.39 -3.13 -9.96
C ARG A 154 -3.07 -3.39 -8.50
N ALA A 155 -3.07 -2.36 -7.65
CA ALA A 155 -2.87 -2.54 -6.22
C ALA A 155 -3.97 -3.42 -5.60
N ASP A 156 -5.23 -3.23 -6.01
CA ASP A 156 -6.35 -4.09 -5.61
C ASP A 156 -6.08 -5.56 -5.99
N HIS A 157 -5.68 -5.80 -7.23
CA HIS A 157 -5.35 -7.15 -7.71
C HIS A 157 -4.25 -7.80 -6.87
N LEU A 158 -3.17 -7.06 -6.61
CA LEU A 158 -2.04 -7.54 -5.81
C LEU A 158 -2.50 -7.94 -4.40
N ALA A 159 -3.27 -7.08 -3.74
CA ALA A 159 -3.76 -7.32 -2.38
C ALA A 159 -4.74 -8.50 -2.34
N PHE A 160 -5.66 -8.57 -3.28
CA PHE A 160 -6.66 -9.63 -3.35
C PHE A 160 -6.02 -11.01 -3.58
N ARG A 161 -5.09 -11.09 -4.51
CA ARG A 161 -4.39 -12.35 -4.80
C ARG A 161 -3.55 -12.79 -3.60
N ALA A 162 -2.86 -11.85 -2.95
CA ALA A 162 -2.08 -12.16 -1.74
C ALA A 162 -2.97 -12.68 -0.61
N MET A 163 -4.14 -12.06 -0.40
CA MET A 163 -5.11 -12.53 0.58
C MET A 163 -5.53 -13.98 0.32
N GLN A 164 -5.67 -14.36 -0.94
CA GLN A 164 -6.04 -15.72 -1.34
C GLN A 164 -4.87 -16.72 -1.33
N GLY A 165 -3.65 -16.26 -1.04
CA GLY A 165 -2.45 -17.09 -1.14
C GLY A 165 -2.06 -17.44 -2.56
N LYS A 166 -2.43 -16.60 -3.52
CA LYS A 166 -2.15 -16.79 -4.95
C LYS A 166 -1.17 -15.75 -5.45
N ASP A 167 -0.38 -16.12 -6.44
CA ASP A 167 0.50 -15.19 -7.13
C ASP A 167 -0.32 -14.18 -7.94
N ALA A 168 0.16 -12.95 -8.01
CA ALA A 168 -0.41 -11.95 -8.90
C ALA A 168 -0.22 -12.37 -10.36
N LEU A 169 -1.19 -12.03 -11.20
CA LEU A 169 -1.02 -12.21 -12.64
C LEU A 169 0.11 -11.30 -13.13
N PRO A 170 1.00 -11.79 -14.01
CA PRO A 170 1.97 -10.91 -14.68
C PRO A 170 1.24 -9.76 -15.40
N LEU A 171 1.86 -8.58 -15.45
CA LEU A 171 1.25 -7.40 -16.05
C LEU A 171 0.76 -7.64 -17.48
N GLN A 172 1.47 -8.44 -18.25
CA GLN A 172 1.12 -8.75 -19.64
C GLN A 172 -0.19 -9.55 -19.77
N PHE A 173 -0.61 -10.26 -18.71
CA PHE A 173 -1.82 -11.06 -18.67
C PHE A 173 -2.92 -10.46 -17.81
N TRP A 174 -2.63 -9.34 -17.16
CA TRP A 174 -3.59 -8.65 -16.30
C TRP A 174 -4.22 -7.47 -17.02
N LYS A 175 -5.49 -7.20 -16.73
CA LYS A 175 -6.21 -6.01 -17.21
C LYS A 175 -6.91 -5.33 -16.04
N PRO A 176 -7.06 -3.98 -16.06
CA PRO A 176 -7.82 -3.27 -15.05
C PRO A 176 -9.21 -3.86 -14.84
N GLY A 177 -9.65 -3.92 -13.58
CA GLY A 177 -10.93 -4.53 -13.20
C GLY A 177 -10.88 -6.04 -13.01
N ARG A 178 -9.76 -6.67 -13.29
CA ARG A 178 -9.57 -8.12 -13.12
C ARG A 178 -8.87 -8.41 -11.80
N ARG A 179 -9.53 -9.17 -10.94
CA ARG A 179 -8.99 -9.61 -9.64
C ARG A 179 -8.23 -10.93 -9.69
#